data_302864ba8f8d11176c414ed2ed033ebb
#
_entry.id   302864ba8f8d11176c414ed2ed033ebb
#
_cell.length_a   1.000
_cell.length_b   1.000
_cell.length_c   1.000
_cell.angle_alpha   90.00
_cell.angle_beta   90.00
_cell.angle_gamma   90.00
#
_symmetry.space_group_name_H-M   'P 1'
#
loop_
_entity.id
_entity.type
_entity.pdbx_description
1 polymer ?
#
loop_
_entity_poly.entity_id
_entity_poly.type
_entity_poly.pdbx_seq_one_letter_code
_entity_poly.pdbx_strand_id
1 'polypeptide(L)'
;MAITVTGLTVHSQGGGGTWTDYAGGPASGSSTAAFLSGTTSRARKFTTAKGFGFEVAALGTDLSNSIILLRVLVNGGIDNALSAGGIMIRLEDTTANISDWYVAGSDTYNGGWIELVIDTANAESANSGTAATLSAIQYVGIFLDPTASSGGDPNVYLDEILSMPNTGLTLTGNTTQLFDELATWDETSLYGIISLRSGVVFSKCPLIMSPDATDHASVDEVLVFEEPVYHDGTSVDSALTLQGLSSADTDTITLTRLIAICDDNGDITGTNADKELDFASATDIVADTCTFRGFNGATMALGGSGNDYTDCTFQGCSQITDTGAIVRDGFVRDTAAAAAESALLWTTSSDWDGTIFIMGTTDSHAIEIETNITDAWNGFTFTGYGSTGGGTTVGDEVLNSNNPTGSTTINATNITGTISFYQRGAGSDPVINSNVSVTFDEMKDDTEIRIYETGTSTELDGIEDATAGSPGDRSFVASVAGSTVVDYTVFAVGYVAITVIGYTWPATAQTIVVQQQVDRNVLP
;
A
#
# COMPACT_ATOMS: atom_id res chain seq x y z
N MET A 1 26.25 -10.12 2.06
CA MET A 1 25.92 -10.63 3.41
C MET A 1 24.50 -11.14 3.34
N ALA A 2 24.19 -12.22 4.07
CA ALA A 2 22.84 -12.78 4.06
C ALA A 2 21.86 -11.81 4.73
N ILE A 3 20.64 -11.72 4.23
CA ILE A 3 19.54 -11.02 4.91
C ILE A 3 19.35 -11.64 6.29
N THR A 4 19.19 -10.80 7.30
CA THR A 4 18.85 -11.21 8.64
C THR A 4 17.36 -11.02 8.86
N VAL A 5 16.65 -12.07 9.26
CA VAL A 5 15.24 -12.01 9.65
C VAL A 5 15.17 -12.01 11.16
N THR A 6 14.45 -11.05 11.70
CA THR A 6 14.18 -10.95 13.13
C THR A 6 12.67 -10.93 13.38
N GLY A 7 12.28 -11.38 14.57
CA GLY A 7 10.88 -11.45 15.00
C GLY A 7 10.28 -12.85 15.00
N LEU A 8 10.80 -13.79 14.20
CA LEU A 8 10.28 -15.17 14.21
C LEU A 8 10.79 -15.95 15.43
N THR A 9 9.88 -16.54 16.16
CA THR A 9 10.18 -17.48 17.27
C THR A 9 9.59 -18.85 16.95
N VAL A 10 10.43 -19.87 16.98
CA VAL A 10 10.02 -21.27 16.84
C VAL A 10 9.93 -21.87 18.24
N HIS A 11 8.71 -22.16 18.68
CA HIS A 11 8.47 -22.75 20.01
C HIS A 11 8.58 -24.27 19.99
N SER A 12 8.04 -24.90 18.96
CA SER A 12 8.08 -26.37 18.79
C SER A 12 8.29 -26.76 17.33
N GLN A 13 9.11 -27.79 17.17
CA GLN A 13 9.26 -28.56 15.92
C GLN A 13 9.19 -30.03 16.27
N GLY A 14 8.03 -30.64 16.03
CA GLY A 14 7.83 -32.06 16.30
C GLY A 14 7.31 -32.40 17.70
N GLY A 15 7.26 -33.69 18.04
CA GLY A 15 6.60 -34.20 19.23
C GLY A 15 7.38 -34.15 20.55
N GLY A 16 8.60 -33.59 20.53
CA GLY A 16 9.46 -33.43 21.73
C GLY A 16 9.00 -32.30 22.63
N GLY A 17 9.71 -32.12 23.77
CA GLY A 17 9.45 -31.05 24.75
C GLY A 17 8.35 -31.34 25.76
N THR A 18 7.94 -30.31 26.52
CA THR A 18 6.92 -30.41 27.57
C THR A 18 5.54 -30.11 27.00
N TRP A 19 4.58 -30.97 27.29
CA TRP A 19 3.22 -30.86 26.80
C TRP A 19 2.20 -30.99 27.94
N THR A 20 1.12 -30.22 27.82
CA THR A 20 -0.06 -30.36 28.70
C THR A 20 -1.24 -30.90 27.90
N ASP A 21 -2.13 -31.61 28.60
CA ASP A 21 -3.38 -32.12 28.04
C ASP A 21 -4.56 -31.39 28.66
N TYR A 22 -5.37 -30.75 27.82
CA TYR A 22 -6.58 -30.05 28.21
C TYR A 22 -7.77 -31.02 28.22
N ALA A 23 -8.49 -31.08 29.32
CA ALA A 23 -9.60 -32.00 29.61
C ALA A 23 -9.24 -33.49 29.49
N GLY A 24 -9.93 -34.36 30.27
CA GLY A 24 -9.63 -35.78 30.45
C GLY A 24 -9.64 -36.63 29.16
N GLY A 25 -9.13 -37.86 29.27
CA GLY A 25 -9.09 -38.85 28.20
C GLY A 25 -7.67 -39.36 27.91
N PRO A 26 -7.43 -40.08 26.80
CA PRO A 26 -6.10 -40.53 26.41
C PRO A 26 -5.13 -39.33 26.32
N ALA A 27 -3.96 -39.47 26.94
CA ALA A 27 -2.93 -38.44 26.86
C ALA A 27 -2.45 -38.24 25.42
N SER A 28 -2.02 -37.02 25.11
CA SER A 28 -1.28 -36.76 23.87
C SER A 28 0.06 -37.49 23.89
N GLY A 29 0.56 -37.85 22.73
CA GLY A 29 1.82 -38.58 22.64
C GLY A 29 2.60 -38.24 21.39
N SER A 30 3.93 -38.44 21.42
CA SER A 30 4.76 -38.33 20.24
C SER A 30 4.35 -39.38 19.21
N SER A 31 4.27 -38.99 17.96
CA SER A 31 3.83 -39.84 16.82
C SER A 31 4.79 -39.72 15.65
N THR A 32 5.12 -40.85 15.06
CA THR A 32 5.85 -40.96 13.79
C THR A 32 4.93 -41.18 12.60
N ALA A 33 3.61 -41.18 12.81
CA ALA A 33 2.63 -41.48 11.78
C ALA A 33 2.44 -40.31 10.77
N ALA A 34 2.61 -39.08 11.25
CA ALA A 34 2.60 -37.89 10.41
C ALA A 34 3.45 -36.82 11.09
N PHE A 35 4.29 -36.15 10.34
CA PHE A 35 5.09 -35.00 10.77
C PHE A 35 5.47 -34.17 9.55
N LEU A 36 5.72 -32.88 9.73
CA LEU A 36 6.23 -31.94 8.70
C LEU A 36 7.72 -31.74 8.89
N SER A 37 8.15 -31.51 10.11
CA SER A 37 9.53 -31.27 10.46
C SER A 37 10.08 -32.31 11.43
N GLY A 38 11.39 -32.49 11.45
CA GLY A 38 12.02 -33.47 12.33
C GLY A 38 11.65 -34.92 12.03
N THR A 39 11.24 -35.69 13.05
CA THR A 39 10.92 -37.13 12.90
C THR A 39 9.61 -37.52 13.58
N THR A 40 8.97 -36.61 14.29
CA THR A 40 7.75 -36.87 15.07
C THR A 40 6.91 -35.61 15.17
N SER A 41 5.61 -35.77 15.32
CA SER A 41 4.66 -34.75 15.74
C SER A 41 4.05 -35.10 17.10
N ARG A 42 3.32 -34.17 17.70
CA ARG A 42 2.45 -34.48 18.83
C ARG A 42 1.08 -34.86 18.31
N ALA A 43 0.53 -35.95 18.81
CA ALA A 43 -0.76 -36.47 18.39
C ALA A 43 -1.69 -36.78 19.57
N ARG A 44 -2.98 -36.58 19.35
CA ARG A 44 -4.04 -36.97 20.27
C ARG A 44 -5.29 -37.41 19.50
N LYS A 45 -5.96 -38.43 20.04
CA LYS A 45 -7.27 -38.88 19.58
C LYS A 45 -8.38 -38.11 20.30
N PHE A 46 -9.32 -37.56 19.52
CA PHE A 46 -10.42 -36.72 20.03
C PHE A 46 -11.73 -37.52 20.02
N THR A 47 -12.26 -37.83 21.19
CA THR A 47 -13.56 -38.49 21.38
C THR A 47 -14.61 -37.56 22.01
N THR A 48 -14.17 -36.47 22.59
CA THR A 48 -14.94 -35.43 23.28
C THR A 48 -14.17 -34.14 23.21
N ALA A 49 -14.72 -33.04 23.72
CA ALA A 49 -14.01 -31.77 23.87
C ALA A 49 -12.66 -31.93 24.58
N LYS A 50 -11.58 -31.65 23.89
CA LYS A 50 -10.20 -31.87 24.34
C LYS A 50 -9.23 -30.97 23.62
N GLY A 51 -8.04 -30.89 24.18
CA GLY A 51 -6.92 -30.21 23.54
C GLY A 51 -5.59 -30.65 24.13
N PHE A 52 -4.53 -30.15 23.56
CA PHE A 52 -3.18 -30.26 24.13
C PHE A 52 -2.37 -29.04 23.70
N GLY A 53 -1.43 -28.66 24.55
CA GLY A 53 -0.58 -27.50 24.30
C GLY A 53 0.88 -27.80 24.64
N PHE A 54 1.74 -27.07 23.96
CA PHE A 54 3.19 -27.09 24.18
C PHE A 54 3.60 -26.00 25.16
N GLU A 55 4.50 -26.31 26.08
CA GLU A 55 5.07 -25.36 27.01
C GLU A 55 6.08 -24.46 26.29
N VAL A 56 5.67 -23.23 26.00
CA VAL A 56 6.52 -22.24 25.32
C VAL A 56 7.55 -21.64 26.31
N ALA A 57 7.16 -21.46 27.57
CA ALA A 57 8.06 -21.03 28.62
C ALA A 57 7.49 -21.36 30.04
N ALA A 58 8.23 -22.03 30.90
CA ALA A 58 7.79 -22.38 32.26
C ALA A 58 7.44 -21.15 33.12
N LEU A 59 8.07 -20.01 32.90
CA LEU A 59 7.82 -18.75 33.60
C LEU A 59 6.88 -17.82 32.82
N GLY A 60 6.34 -18.28 31.70
CA GLY A 60 5.53 -17.49 30.77
C GLY A 60 6.38 -16.69 29.77
N THR A 61 5.81 -16.49 28.59
CA THR A 61 6.35 -15.60 27.54
C THR A 61 5.32 -14.57 27.14
N ASP A 62 5.76 -13.43 26.71
CA ASP A 62 4.89 -12.38 26.20
C ASP A 62 4.51 -12.70 24.74
N LEU A 63 3.23 -12.96 24.54
CA LEU A 63 2.61 -13.15 23.23
C LEU A 63 1.52 -12.09 22.97
N SER A 64 1.55 -10.98 23.70
CA SER A 64 0.71 -9.81 23.38
C SER A 64 1.09 -9.28 22.01
N ASN A 65 0.09 -8.88 21.20
CA ASN A 65 0.31 -8.36 19.86
C ASN A 65 1.21 -9.29 19.00
N SER A 66 0.86 -10.57 18.98
CA SER A 66 1.62 -11.58 18.23
C SER A 66 0.72 -12.35 17.28
N ILE A 67 1.22 -12.60 16.07
CA ILE A 67 0.67 -13.62 15.19
C ILE A 67 1.18 -14.98 15.68
N ILE A 68 0.28 -15.92 15.89
CA ILE A 68 0.59 -17.30 16.28
C ILE A 68 0.14 -18.22 15.15
N LEU A 69 1.06 -19.06 14.68
CA LEU A 69 0.81 -20.03 13.61
C LEU A 69 1.06 -21.44 14.13
N LEU A 70 0.08 -22.33 13.92
CA LEU A 70 0.16 -23.74 14.24
C LEU A 70 -0.02 -24.58 12.98
N ARG A 71 0.84 -25.58 12.77
CA ARG A 71 0.65 -26.56 11.69
C ARG A 71 0.03 -27.83 12.23
N VAL A 72 -1.15 -28.12 11.73
CA VAL A 72 -2.04 -29.17 12.23
C VAL A 72 -2.45 -30.09 11.09
N LEU A 73 -2.41 -31.40 11.33
CA LEU A 73 -3.06 -32.38 10.48
C LEU A 73 -4.20 -33.01 11.24
N VAL A 74 -5.37 -32.98 10.65
CA VAL A 74 -6.53 -33.70 11.17
C VAL A 74 -6.82 -34.88 10.28
N ASN A 75 -6.67 -36.08 10.85
CA ASN A 75 -6.86 -37.34 10.13
C ASN A 75 -8.11 -38.05 10.64
N GLY A 76 -9.09 -38.21 9.75
CA GLY A 76 -10.30 -39.01 9.98
C GLY A 76 -11.49 -38.26 10.56
N GLY A 77 -12.48 -37.99 9.73
CA GLY A 77 -13.87 -37.84 10.15
C GLY A 77 -14.26 -36.62 10.96
N ILE A 78 -13.66 -35.47 10.72
CA ILE A 78 -14.14 -34.20 11.32
C ILE A 78 -15.33 -33.61 10.53
N ASP A 79 -15.66 -34.14 9.37
CA ASP A 79 -16.82 -33.70 8.59
C ASP A 79 -18.06 -33.68 9.50
N ASN A 80 -18.52 -32.50 9.86
CA ASN A 80 -19.68 -32.23 10.72
C ASN A 80 -19.53 -32.48 12.24
N ALA A 81 -18.33 -32.66 12.78
CA ALA A 81 -18.15 -33.00 14.19
C ALA A 81 -17.73 -31.84 15.09
N LEU A 82 -17.52 -30.65 14.53
CA LEU A 82 -17.18 -29.48 15.31
C LEU A 82 -18.41 -28.69 15.68
N SER A 83 -18.52 -28.27 16.95
CA SER A 83 -19.46 -27.25 17.38
C SER A 83 -19.23 -25.99 16.55
N ALA A 84 -20.16 -25.04 16.58
CA ALA A 84 -20.16 -23.84 15.74
C ALA A 84 -18.84 -23.01 15.74
N GLY A 85 -17.84 -23.40 16.52
CA GLY A 85 -16.55 -22.73 16.65
C GLY A 85 -15.36 -23.41 15.96
N GLY A 86 -15.49 -24.62 15.41
CA GLY A 86 -14.37 -25.29 14.73
C GLY A 86 -13.20 -25.70 15.64
N ILE A 87 -11.99 -25.62 15.12
CA ILE A 87 -10.75 -25.79 15.89
C ILE A 87 -10.43 -24.45 16.57
N MET A 88 -9.99 -24.52 17.81
CA MET A 88 -9.54 -23.37 18.58
C MET A 88 -8.02 -23.42 18.78
N ILE A 89 -7.36 -22.30 18.59
CA ILE A 89 -6.04 -22.08 19.17
C ILE A 89 -6.24 -21.65 20.61
N ARG A 90 -5.57 -22.35 21.53
CA ARG A 90 -5.67 -22.13 22.95
C ARG A 90 -4.37 -21.62 23.52
N LEU A 91 -4.46 -20.54 24.29
CA LEU A 91 -3.39 -20.01 25.12
C LEU A 91 -3.73 -20.18 26.57
N GLU A 92 -2.77 -20.66 27.37
CA GLU A 92 -2.88 -20.78 28.81
C GLU A 92 -1.75 -20.04 29.51
N ASP A 93 -2.08 -19.17 30.44
CA ASP A 93 -1.10 -18.41 31.20
C ASP A 93 -0.51 -19.20 32.38
N THR A 94 0.49 -18.63 33.05
CA THR A 94 1.15 -19.25 34.24
C THR A 94 0.24 -19.45 35.43
N THR A 95 -0.97 -18.91 35.41
CA THR A 95 -1.99 -19.06 36.47
C THR A 95 -3.14 -19.96 36.04
N ALA A 96 -2.99 -20.67 34.91
CA ALA A 96 -3.97 -21.58 34.32
C ALA A 96 -5.27 -20.90 33.84
N ASN A 97 -5.25 -19.60 33.58
CA ASN A 97 -6.33 -18.96 32.82
C ASN A 97 -6.15 -19.27 31.33
N ILE A 98 -7.27 -19.40 30.63
CA ILE A 98 -7.31 -19.86 29.24
C ILE A 98 -8.03 -18.81 28.39
N SER A 99 -7.46 -18.54 27.24
CA SER A 99 -8.13 -17.83 26.14
C SER A 99 -8.12 -18.69 24.89
N ASP A 100 -9.23 -18.71 24.17
CA ASP A 100 -9.46 -19.50 22.97
C ASP A 100 -9.85 -18.59 21.81
N TRP A 101 -9.21 -18.78 20.66
CA TRP A 101 -9.57 -18.19 19.40
C TRP A 101 -10.16 -19.26 18.47
N TYR A 102 -11.38 -19.07 18.01
CA TYR A 102 -12.00 -19.96 17.04
C TYR A 102 -11.43 -19.67 15.66
N VAL A 103 -10.81 -20.66 15.07
CA VAL A 103 -10.30 -20.52 13.70
C VAL A 103 -11.43 -20.86 12.72
N ALA A 104 -11.77 -19.93 11.86
CA ALA A 104 -12.80 -20.11 10.84
C ALA A 104 -12.41 -21.25 9.89
N GLY A 105 -13.36 -22.05 9.47
CA GLY A 105 -13.15 -23.17 8.57
C GLY A 105 -13.87 -24.39 9.09
N SER A 106 -15.08 -24.58 8.62
CA SER A 106 -15.85 -25.79 8.78
C SER A 106 -15.39 -26.82 7.78
N ASP A 107 -15.69 -27.98 7.77
CA ASP A 107 -16.02 -28.99 6.76
C ASP A 107 -14.91 -29.54 5.86
N THR A 108 -13.68 -28.99 5.77
CA THR A 108 -12.70 -29.40 4.76
C THR A 108 -11.32 -29.84 5.26
N TYR A 109 -11.17 -30.20 6.52
CA TYR A 109 -9.90 -30.68 7.09
C TYR A 109 -9.54 -32.11 6.63
N ASN A 110 -9.71 -32.41 5.36
CA ASN A 110 -9.53 -33.74 4.83
C ASN A 110 -8.12 -34.02 4.32
N GLY A 111 -7.27 -34.51 5.21
CA GLY A 111 -6.11 -35.32 4.83
C GLY A 111 -4.84 -34.58 4.46
N GLY A 112 -4.75 -33.28 4.70
CA GLY A 112 -3.55 -32.46 4.52
C GLY A 112 -3.13 -31.73 5.80
N TRP A 113 -1.90 -31.28 5.86
CA TRP A 113 -1.47 -30.32 6.86
C TRP A 113 -2.11 -28.96 6.55
N ILE A 114 -2.65 -28.34 7.58
CA ILE A 114 -3.24 -27.00 7.51
C ILE A 114 -2.50 -26.07 8.45
N GLU A 115 -2.56 -24.77 8.15
CA GLU A 115 -2.05 -23.71 9.00
C GLU A 115 -3.23 -23.03 9.68
N LEU A 116 -3.18 -22.97 10.99
CA LEU A 116 -4.11 -22.22 11.83
C LEU A 116 -3.40 -20.97 12.28
N VAL A 117 -4.01 -19.81 12.10
CA VAL A 117 -3.38 -18.51 12.40
C VAL A 117 -4.32 -17.67 13.24
N ILE A 118 -3.79 -16.99 14.23
CA ILE A 118 -4.48 -15.96 15.01
C ILE A 118 -3.58 -14.76 15.21
N ASP A 119 -4.19 -13.59 15.37
CA ASP A 119 -3.54 -12.41 15.95
C ASP A 119 -4.07 -12.19 17.37
N THR A 120 -3.18 -12.19 18.35
CA THR A 120 -3.53 -12.00 19.76
C THR A 120 -3.88 -10.56 20.12
N ALA A 121 -3.70 -9.60 19.21
CA ALA A 121 -4.26 -8.25 19.34
C ALA A 121 -5.79 -8.28 19.24
N ASN A 122 -6.34 -9.28 18.54
CA ASN A 122 -7.78 -9.50 18.45
C ASN A 122 -8.35 -10.12 19.71
N ALA A 123 -9.60 -9.79 20.02
CA ALA A 123 -10.26 -10.35 21.19
C ALA A 123 -10.42 -11.86 21.08
N GLU A 124 -10.16 -12.58 22.15
CA GLU A 124 -10.43 -14.02 22.24
C GLU A 124 -11.92 -14.32 22.02
N SER A 125 -12.22 -15.44 21.37
CA SER A 125 -13.58 -15.91 21.13
C SER A 125 -14.25 -16.49 22.40
N ALA A 126 -13.44 -17.07 23.31
CA ALA A 126 -13.89 -17.62 24.57
C ALA A 126 -12.75 -17.67 25.61
N ASN A 127 -13.10 -17.72 26.87
CA ASN A 127 -12.14 -17.91 27.99
C ASN A 127 -12.70 -18.79 29.11
N SER A 128 -11.87 -19.13 30.05
CA SER A 128 -12.23 -19.98 31.22
C SER A 128 -12.95 -19.22 32.36
N GLY A 129 -13.48 -18.03 32.09
CA GLY A 129 -14.09 -17.11 33.06
C GLY A 129 -13.15 -15.97 33.46
N THR A 130 -11.87 -16.12 33.23
CA THR A 130 -10.85 -15.07 33.24
C THR A 130 -9.95 -15.33 32.06
N ALA A 131 -9.75 -14.32 31.24
CA ALA A 131 -8.86 -14.40 30.09
C ALA A 131 -7.42 -14.65 30.49
N ALA A 132 -6.67 -15.36 29.67
CA ALA A 132 -5.24 -15.55 29.86
C ALA A 132 -4.49 -14.22 29.82
N THR A 133 -3.50 -14.07 30.68
CA THR A 133 -2.59 -12.91 30.64
C THR A 133 -1.58 -13.08 29.52
N LEU A 134 -1.80 -12.42 28.39
CA LEU A 134 -1.00 -12.62 27.17
C LEU A 134 0.50 -12.33 27.35
N SER A 135 0.87 -11.47 28.31
CA SER A 135 2.28 -11.22 28.63
C SER A 135 2.94 -12.34 29.50
N ALA A 136 2.21 -13.41 29.80
CA ALA A 136 2.70 -14.50 30.67
C ALA A 136 2.21 -15.88 30.20
N ILE A 137 2.15 -16.13 28.90
CA ILE A 137 1.67 -17.39 28.33
C ILE A 137 2.68 -18.51 28.60
N GLN A 138 2.20 -19.60 29.21
CA GLN A 138 2.97 -20.79 29.44
C GLN A 138 2.75 -21.86 28.36
N TYR A 139 1.52 -22.08 27.94
CA TYR A 139 1.20 -23.09 26.92
C TYR A 139 0.48 -22.50 25.72
N VAL A 140 0.87 -22.98 24.54
CA VAL A 140 0.20 -22.72 23.26
C VAL A 140 -0.21 -24.06 22.64
N GLY A 141 -1.43 -24.17 22.20
CA GLY A 141 -1.90 -25.43 21.62
C GLY A 141 -3.25 -25.31 20.93
N ILE A 142 -3.89 -26.46 20.77
CA ILE A 142 -5.19 -26.58 20.12
C ILE A 142 -6.24 -27.17 21.07
N PHE A 143 -7.47 -26.75 20.86
CA PHE A 143 -8.63 -27.32 21.49
C PHE A 143 -9.74 -27.56 20.47
N LEU A 144 -10.37 -28.73 20.54
CA LEU A 144 -11.50 -29.09 19.69
C LEU A 144 -12.66 -29.51 20.59
N ASP A 145 -13.86 -29.05 20.23
CA ASP A 145 -15.11 -29.48 20.84
C ASP A 145 -15.99 -30.20 19.80
N PRO A 146 -15.78 -31.50 19.57
CA PRO A 146 -16.58 -32.27 18.65
C PRO A 146 -18.01 -32.46 19.18
N THR A 147 -19.00 -32.03 18.43
CA THR A 147 -20.43 -32.07 18.84
C THR A 147 -21.09 -33.43 18.78
N ALA A 148 -20.58 -34.40 18.07
CA ALA A 148 -20.89 -35.82 18.12
C ALA A 148 -20.11 -36.59 17.05
N SER A 149 -19.56 -37.72 17.39
CA SER A 149 -18.84 -38.59 16.45
C SER A 149 -19.83 -39.31 15.51
N SER A 150 -19.89 -38.89 14.27
CA SER A 150 -20.66 -39.62 13.24
C SER A 150 -19.84 -40.68 12.47
N GLY A 151 -18.61 -40.96 12.86
CA GLY A 151 -17.87 -41.95 12.09
C GLY A 151 -16.45 -42.35 12.52
N GLY A 152 -15.93 -41.82 13.57
CA GLY A 152 -14.60 -42.21 14.09
C GLY A 152 -13.91 -41.06 14.80
N ASP A 153 -13.18 -41.39 15.87
CA ASP A 153 -12.48 -40.38 16.62
C ASP A 153 -11.30 -39.82 15.79
N PRO A 154 -11.27 -38.54 15.46
CA PRO A 154 -10.18 -37.97 14.68
C PRO A 154 -8.86 -38.01 15.46
N ASN A 155 -7.78 -38.33 14.75
CA ASN A 155 -6.45 -38.07 15.27
C ASN A 155 -6.01 -36.67 14.81
N VAL A 156 -5.60 -35.86 15.74
CA VAL A 156 -5.04 -34.55 15.47
C VAL A 156 -3.55 -34.58 15.75
N TYR A 157 -2.78 -34.13 14.80
CA TYR A 157 -1.33 -34.00 14.88
C TYR A 157 -0.98 -32.52 14.86
N LEU A 158 -0.11 -32.11 15.78
CA LEU A 158 0.45 -30.77 15.85
C LEU A 158 1.97 -30.90 15.75
N ASP A 159 2.58 -30.21 14.82
CA ASP A 159 4.02 -30.30 14.57
C ASP A 159 4.73 -29.00 14.92
N GLU A 160 4.36 -27.91 14.27
CA GLU A 160 5.04 -26.64 14.43
C GLU A 160 4.17 -25.62 15.15
N ILE A 161 4.79 -24.89 16.06
CA ILE A 161 4.22 -23.75 16.79
C ILE A 161 5.19 -22.60 16.60
N LEU A 162 4.73 -21.57 15.94
CA LEU A 162 5.50 -20.38 15.60
C LEU A 162 4.80 -19.14 16.17
N SER A 163 5.57 -18.14 16.54
CA SER A 163 5.03 -16.80 16.82
C SER A 163 5.93 -15.73 16.22
N MET A 164 5.30 -14.59 15.90
CA MET A 164 5.97 -13.39 15.42
C MET A 164 5.19 -12.17 15.89
N PRO A 165 5.81 -10.97 15.95
CA PRO A 165 5.08 -9.74 16.21
C PRO A 165 3.98 -9.53 15.16
N ASN A 166 2.83 -8.99 15.53
CA ASN A 166 1.79 -8.65 14.55
C ASN A 166 2.21 -7.51 13.63
N THR A 167 3.18 -6.69 14.04
CA THR A 167 3.83 -5.70 13.17
C THR A 167 4.69 -6.34 12.08
N GLY A 168 4.95 -7.65 12.15
CA GLY A 168 5.62 -8.43 11.12
C GLY A 168 7.06 -8.81 11.40
N LEU A 169 7.67 -9.43 10.40
CA LEU A 169 9.07 -9.81 10.42
C LEU A 169 9.93 -8.66 9.88
N THR A 170 11.02 -8.36 10.59
CA THR A 170 11.97 -7.36 10.13
C THR A 170 13.07 -8.03 9.31
N LEU A 171 13.25 -7.55 8.08
CA LEU A 171 14.29 -7.93 7.16
C LEU A 171 15.38 -6.87 7.18
N THR A 172 16.58 -7.24 7.64
CA THR A 172 17.76 -6.37 7.64
C THR A 172 18.88 -6.99 6.83
N GLY A 173 19.65 -6.20 6.15
CA GLY A 173 20.79 -6.63 5.39
C GLY A 173 21.29 -5.56 4.44
N ASN A 174 22.51 -5.72 3.94
CA ASN A 174 23.14 -4.79 3.01
C ASN A 174 23.31 -5.43 1.63
N THR A 175 22.28 -6.04 1.12
CA THR A 175 22.33 -6.66 -0.20
C THR A 175 21.71 -5.76 -1.24
N THR A 176 22.28 -5.82 -2.43
CA THR A 176 21.81 -5.04 -3.58
C THR A 176 20.47 -5.54 -4.12
N GLN A 177 19.95 -6.66 -3.60
CA GLN A 177 18.64 -7.20 -3.99
C GLN A 177 18.04 -7.91 -2.78
N LEU A 178 17.04 -7.29 -2.18
CA LEU A 178 16.47 -7.77 -0.92
C LEU A 178 15.82 -9.15 -1.05
N PHE A 179 15.16 -9.44 -2.16
CA PHE A 179 14.45 -10.68 -2.37
C PHE A 179 15.23 -11.74 -3.15
N ASP A 180 16.28 -11.41 -3.89
CA ASP A 180 17.10 -12.40 -4.59
C ASP A 180 17.81 -13.36 -3.62
N GLU A 181 18.13 -12.89 -2.42
CA GLU A 181 18.70 -13.77 -1.39
C GLU A 181 17.65 -14.65 -0.72
N LEU A 182 16.35 -14.31 -0.77
CA LEU A 182 15.29 -15.20 -0.37
C LEU A 182 15.23 -16.47 -1.24
N ALA A 183 15.70 -16.39 -2.49
CA ALA A 183 15.84 -17.55 -3.36
C ALA A 183 16.81 -18.62 -2.83
N THR A 184 17.71 -18.22 -1.92
CA THR A 184 18.67 -19.15 -1.28
C THR A 184 18.13 -19.69 0.05
N TRP A 185 16.98 -19.19 0.52
CA TRP A 185 16.35 -19.68 1.72
C TRP A 185 15.57 -20.94 1.39
N ASP A 186 15.96 -22.05 1.99
CA ASP A 186 15.12 -23.24 1.91
C ASP A 186 13.83 -23.00 2.74
N GLU A 187 12.75 -23.65 2.35
CA GLU A 187 11.46 -23.52 3.04
C GLU A 187 11.57 -23.84 4.53
N THR A 188 12.58 -24.60 4.94
CA THR A 188 12.83 -24.98 6.34
C THR A 188 13.40 -23.83 7.15
N SER A 189 14.09 -22.88 6.56
CA SER A 189 14.69 -21.74 7.29
C SER A 189 13.66 -20.73 7.77
N LEU A 190 12.56 -20.56 7.03
CA LEU A 190 11.48 -19.62 7.35
C LEU A 190 10.13 -20.31 7.58
N TYR A 191 10.16 -21.63 7.68
CA TYR A 191 8.97 -22.43 7.99
C TYR A 191 7.78 -22.12 7.08
N GLY A 192 8.03 -21.72 5.81
CA GLY A 192 7.01 -21.37 4.82
C GLY A 192 6.18 -20.13 5.18
N ILE A 193 6.59 -19.32 6.14
CA ILE A 193 6.00 -18.00 6.40
C ILE A 193 6.36 -17.05 5.28
N ILE A 194 7.62 -17.09 4.84
CA ILE A 194 8.05 -16.47 3.59
C ILE A 194 8.54 -17.59 2.68
N SER A 195 8.01 -17.68 1.47
CA SER A 195 8.36 -18.72 0.51
C SER A 195 8.56 -18.16 -0.89
N LEU A 196 9.51 -18.73 -1.64
CA LEU A 196 9.72 -18.40 -3.05
C LEU A 196 9.11 -19.51 -3.92
N ARG A 197 8.10 -19.15 -4.74
CA ARG A 197 7.44 -20.08 -5.66
C ARG A 197 7.46 -19.49 -7.06
N SER A 198 8.18 -20.13 -7.99
CA SER A 198 8.24 -19.71 -9.40
C SER A 198 8.69 -18.23 -9.60
N GLY A 199 9.59 -17.73 -8.78
CA GLY A 199 10.09 -16.35 -8.85
C GLY A 199 9.18 -15.31 -8.15
N VAL A 200 8.16 -15.77 -7.43
CA VAL A 200 7.28 -14.91 -6.63
C VAL A 200 7.53 -15.19 -5.15
N VAL A 201 7.76 -14.13 -4.40
CA VAL A 201 7.87 -14.18 -2.94
C VAL A 201 6.48 -14.10 -2.33
N PHE A 202 6.13 -15.06 -1.51
CA PHE A 202 4.88 -15.09 -0.76
C PHE A 202 5.17 -14.87 0.72
N SER A 203 4.43 -13.97 1.35
CA SER A 203 4.49 -13.73 2.80
C SER A 203 3.13 -13.94 3.44
N LYS A 204 3.11 -14.61 4.59
CA LYS A 204 1.91 -14.83 5.41
C LYS A 204 1.86 -13.91 6.63
N CYS A 205 2.70 -12.92 6.68
CA CYS A 205 2.78 -11.94 7.75
C CYS A 205 3.23 -10.60 7.20
N PRO A 206 3.03 -9.51 7.92
CA PRO A 206 3.60 -8.21 7.60
C PRO A 206 5.13 -8.26 7.49
N LEU A 207 5.69 -7.44 6.62
CA LEU A 207 7.12 -7.32 6.43
C LEU A 207 7.58 -5.90 6.69
N ILE A 208 8.62 -5.77 7.49
CA ILE A 208 9.34 -4.52 7.70
C ILE A 208 10.70 -4.65 7.01
N MET A 209 10.90 -3.83 5.99
CA MET A 209 12.19 -3.72 5.31
C MET A 209 12.97 -2.59 5.98
N SER A 210 14.04 -2.96 6.70
CA SER A 210 14.90 -2.03 7.42
C SER A 210 16.32 -2.16 6.89
N PRO A 211 16.74 -1.33 5.94
CA PRO A 211 18.13 -1.30 5.48
C PRO A 211 19.08 -1.00 6.63
N ASP A 212 20.26 -1.63 6.62
CA ASP A 212 21.33 -1.25 7.51
C ASP A 212 22.36 -0.43 6.72
N ALA A 213 22.74 0.73 7.04
CA ALA A 213 23.87 1.55 6.59
C ALA A 213 24.37 1.39 5.12
N THR A 214 23.54 0.87 4.20
CA THR A 214 23.87 0.74 2.77
C THR A 214 22.64 0.80 1.87
N ASP A 215 22.83 1.27 0.64
CA ASP A 215 21.77 1.33 -0.37
C ASP A 215 21.15 -0.05 -0.61
N HIS A 216 19.84 -0.10 -0.68
CA HIS A 216 19.08 -1.28 -1.04
C HIS A 216 18.44 -1.13 -2.42
N ALA A 217 18.43 -2.21 -3.17
CA ALA A 217 17.71 -2.27 -4.44
C ALA A 217 16.83 -3.51 -4.51
N SER A 218 15.61 -3.33 -5.00
CA SER A 218 14.71 -4.40 -5.43
C SER A 218 14.45 -4.21 -6.92
N VAL A 219 14.73 -5.23 -7.72
CA VAL A 219 14.63 -5.15 -9.18
C VAL A 219 13.87 -6.36 -9.72
N ASP A 220 12.79 -6.11 -10.46
CA ASP A 220 11.96 -7.15 -11.11
C ASP A 220 11.33 -8.17 -10.12
N GLU A 221 11.03 -7.75 -8.92
CA GLU A 221 10.53 -8.64 -7.87
C GLU A 221 9.02 -8.60 -7.75
N VAL A 222 8.43 -9.75 -7.39
CA VAL A 222 7.01 -9.88 -7.11
C VAL A 222 6.83 -10.40 -5.69
N LEU A 223 6.16 -9.61 -4.87
CA LEU A 223 5.81 -9.91 -3.48
C LEU A 223 4.29 -10.03 -3.36
N VAL A 224 3.83 -11.16 -2.83
CA VAL A 224 2.41 -11.40 -2.56
C VAL A 224 2.22 -11.69 -1.09
N PHE A 225 1.39 -10.92 -0.43
CA PHE A 225 0.91 -11.22 0.92
C PHE A 225 -0.28 -12.16 0.80
N GLU A 226 -0.11 -13.40 1.29
CA GLU A 226 -1.16 -14.42 1.29
C GLU A 226 -1.96 -14.36 2.58
N GLU A 227 -3.26 -14.24 2.48
CA GLU A 227 -4.13 -14.40 3.64
C GLU A 227 -4.22 -15.88 4.03
N PRO A 228 -4.03 -16.22 5.33
CA PRO A 228 -4.20 -17.59 5.79
C PRO A 228 -5.64 -18.07 5.57
N VAL A 229 -5.80 -19.29 5.06
CA VAL A 229 -7.13 -19.88 4.81
C VAL A 229 -7.92 -20.13 6.08
N TYR A 230 -7.21 -20.42 7.19
CA TYR A 230 -7.81 -20.76 8.48
C TYR A 230 -7.32 -19.79 9.55
N HIS A 231 -8.13 -18.79 9.84
CA HIS A 231 -7.86 -17.75 10.82
C HIS A 231 -9.06 -17.52 11.73
N ASP A 232 -8.93 -16.69 12.75
CA ASP A 232 -9.96 -16.42 13.78
C ASP A 232 -11.16 -15.59 13.30
N GLY A 233 -11.28 -15.36 11.99
CA GLY A 233 -12.35 -14.56 11.38
C GLY A 233 -12.03 -13.07 11.28
N THR A 234 -10.85 -12.69 11.75
CA THR A 234 -10.22 -11.38 11.46
C THR A 234 -9.07 -11.64 10.50
N SER A 235 -8.86 -10.75 9.53
CA SER A 235 -7.72 -10.86 8.62
C SER A 235 -6.43 -10.77 9.45
N VAL A 236 -5.44 -11.57 9.09
CA VAL A 236 -4.08 -11.36 9.58
C VAL A 236 -3.52 -10.14 8.87
N ASP A 237 -2.91 -9.26 9.64
CA ASP A 237 -2.31 -8.04 9.10
C ASP A 237 -1.37 -8.38 7.95
N SER A 238 -1.56 -7.67 6.84
CA SER A 238 -0.64 -7.69 5.70
C SER A 238 -0.11 -6.28 5.53
N ALA A 239 1.16 -6.07 5.81
CA ALA A 239 1.75 -4.75 5.68
C ALA A 239 3.13 -4.84 5.04
N LEU A 240 3.43 -3.86 4.20
CA LEU A 240 4.77 -3.59 3.73
C LEU A 240 5.22 -2.25 4.30
N THR A 241 6.13 -2.30 5.26
CA THR A 241 6.70 -1.12 5.88
C THR A 241 8.14 -0.96 5.42
N LEU A 242 8.48 0.22 4.90
CA LEU A 242 9.87 0.60 4.66
C LEU A 242 10.32 1.54 5.78
N GLN A 243 11.31 1.12 6.55
CA GLN A 243 11.89 1.95 7.59
C GLN A 243 13.24 2.47 7.10
N GLY A 244 13.38 3.79 7.01
CA GLY A 244 14.67 4.42 6.84
C GLY A 244 15.52 4.27 8.10
N LEU A 245 16.82 4.12 7.93
CA LEU A 245 17.77 4.31 8.99
C LEU A 245 17.71 5.76 9.46
N SER A 246 18.21 6.06 10.63
CA SER A 246 18.09 7.34 11.32
C SER A 246 18.24 8.57 10.39
N SER A 247 17.68 9.71 10.75
CA SER A 247 17.72 11.00 10.03
C SER A 247 19.13 11.57 9.67
N ALA A 248 20.18 10.79 9.89
CA ALA A 248 21.57 11.11 9.52
C ALA A 248 22.09 10.21 8.39
N ASP A 249 21.26 9.31 7.88
CA ASP A 249 21.62 8.32 6.88
C ASP A 249 21.31 8.86 5.48
N THR A 250 22.22 8.60 4.54
CA THR A 250 22.08 9.00 3.13
C THR A 250 21.80 7.78 2.24
N ASP A 251 21.41 6.65 2.85
CA ASP A 251 21.21 5.42 2.10
C ASP A 251 19.84 5.43 1.42
N THR A 252 19.84 5.01 0.16
CA THR A 252 18.67 5.03 -0.72
C THR A 252 18.03 3.65 -0.80
N ILE A 253 16.71 3.59 -0.71
CA ILE A 253 15.92 2.40 -1.04
C ILE A 253 15.47 2.53 -2.49
N THR A 254 16.06 1.75 -3.38
CA THR A 254 15.70 1.73 -4.80
C THR A 254 14.77 0.57 -5.10
N LEU A 255 13.58 0.87 -5.62
CA LEU A 255 12.58 -0.10 -6.05
C LEU A 255 12.38 0.04 -7.56
N THR A 256 12.75 -0.96 -8.34
CA THR A 256 12.58 -0.94 -9.79
C THR A 256 11.70 -2.09 -10.23
N ARG A 257 10.53 -1.79 -10.77
CA ARG A 257 9.53 -2.76 -11.22
C ARG A 257 9.11 -3.76 -10.13
N LEU A 258 9.10 -3.33 -8.88
CA LEU A 258 8.54 -4.11 -7.78
C LEU A 258 7.02 -4.21 -7.95
N ILE A 259 6.49 -5.41 -7.84
CA ILE A 259 5.05 -5.67 -7.77
C ILE A 259 4.74 -6.21 -6.38
N ALA A 260 4.08 -5.41 -5.54
CA ALA A 260 3.62 -5.81 -4.23
C ALA A 260 2.09 -5.92 -4.22
N ILE A 261 1.58 -7.08 -3.82
CA ILE A 261 0.15 -7.40 -3.87
C ILE A 261 -0.29 -7.95 -2.51
N CYS A 262 -1.35 -7.37 -1.95
CA CYS A 262 -2.13 -8.04 -0.91
C CYS A 262 -3.23 -8.86 -1.59
N ASP A 263 -3.15 -10.19 -1.45
CA ASP A 263 -4.17 -11.10 -1.97
C ASP A 263 -5.22 -11.35 -0.88
N ASP A 264 -6.42 -10.82 -1.08
CA ASP A 264 -7.56 -11.03 -0.19
C ASP A 264 -8.64 -11.91 -0.80
N ASN A 265 -8.25 -12.97 -1.50
CA ASN A 265 -9.16 -13.89 -2.17
C ASN A 265 -10.14 -13.21 -3.17
N GLY A 266 -9.74 -12.06 -3.71
CA GLY A 266 -10.49 -11.31 -4.73
C GLY A 266 -11.44 -10.25 -4.19
N ASP A 267 -11.50 -10.00 -2.89
CA ASP A 267 -12.24 -8.88 -2.32
C ASP A 267 -11.34 -7.64 -2.21
N ILE A 268 -11.30 -6.85 -3.26
CA ILE A 268 -10.61 -5.55 -3.28
C ILE A 268 -11.48 -4.41 -2.69
N THR A 269 -12.65 -4.73 -2.16
CA THR A 269 -13.62 -3.75 -1.66
C THR A 269 -13.78 -3.76 -0.14
N GLY A 270 -13.12 -4.70 0.56
CA GLY A 270 -13.16 -4.81 2.02
C GLY A 270 -12.36 -3.70 2.69
N THR A 271 -12.95 -3.03 3.68
CA THR A 271 -12.24 -2.17 4.63
C THR A 271 -11.53 -3.07 5.65
N ASN A 272 -10.46 -3.72 5.25
CA ASN A 272 -9.62 -4.45 6.18
C ASN A 272 -8.59 -3.47 6.73
N ALA A 273 -8.72 -3.12 8.00
CA ALA A 273 -7.85 -2.18 8.70
C ALA A 273 -6.37 -2.63 8.74
N ASP A 274 -6.08 -3.80 8.18
CA ASP A 274 -4.87 -4.57 8.45
C ASP A 274 -3.98 -4.74 7.21
N LYS A 275 -4.28 -4.04 6.09
CA LYS A 275 -3.49 -4.12 4.84
C LYS A 275 -2.82 -2.78 4.55
N GLU A 276 -1.67 -2.58 5.15
CA GLU A 276 -1.00 -1.28 5.17
C GLU A 276 0.20 -1.20 4.21
N LEU A 277 0.39 -0.03 3.61
CA LEU A 277 1.63 0.37 2.97
C LEU A 277 2.17 1.58 3.73
N ASP A 278 3.21 1.40 4.52
CA ASP A 278 3.77 2.45 5.35
C ASP A 278 5.24 2.74 4.99
N PHE A 279 5.43 3.83 4.27
CA PHE A 279 6.73 4.37 3.91
C PHE A 279 7.00 5.72 4.62
N ALA A 280 6.19 6.08 5.62
CA ALA A 280 6.28 7.36 6.31
C ALA A 280 7.62 7.56 7.01
N SER A 281 8.25 6.49 7.46
CA SER A 281 9.55 6.54 8.15
C SER A 281 10.76 6.49 7.21
N ALA A 282 10.56 6.21 5.93
CA ALA A 282 11.63 6.19 4.94
C ALA A 282 11.87 7.59 4.36
N THR A 283 13.11 7.96 4.18
CA THR A 283 13.49 9.33 3.79
C THR A 283 14.09 9.45 2.39
N ASP A 284 14.51 8.34 1.77
CA ASP A 284 15.19 8.34 0.48
C ASP A 284 14.76 7.11 -0.35
N ILE A 285 13.47 7.04 -0.70
CA ILE A 285 12.94 6.02 -1.60
C ILE A 285 13.01 6.55 -3.04
N VAL A 286 13.57 5.74 -3.94
CA VAL A 286 13.48 5.94 -5.40
C VAL A 286 12.75 4.73 -5.98
N ALA A 287 11.50 4.92 -6.36
CA ALA A 287 10.65 3.88 -6.95
C ALA A 287 10.37 4.18 -8.42
N ASP A 288 10.68 3.24 -9.29
CA ASP A 288 10.47 3.34 -10.74
C ASP A 288 9.65 2.16 -11.26
N THR A 289 8.55 2.46 -11.92
CA THR A 289 7.64 1.50 -12.57
C THR A 289 7.10 0.42 -11.60
N CYS A 290 6.88 0.77 -10.33
CA CYS A 290 6.39 -0.15 -9.31
C CYS A 290 4.86 -0.27 -9.31
N THR A 291 4.35 -1.40 -8.82
CA THR A 291 2.91 -1.63 -8.65
C THR A 291 2.61 -2.04 -7.22
N PHE A 292 1.72 -1.28 -6.56
CA PHE A 292 1.18 -1.57 -5.24
C PHE A 292 -0.32 -1.83 -5.37
N ARG A 293 -0.78 -3.02 -4.97
CA ARG A 293 -2.15 -3.43 -5.18
C ARG A 293 -2.78 -4.04 -3.94
N GLY A 294 -4.01 -3.63 -3.61
CA GLY A 294 -4.81 -4.23 -2.56
C GLY A 294 -4.42 -3.81 -1.15
N PHE A 295 -3.60 -2.76 -0.97
CA PHE A 295 -3.28 -2.19 0.33
C PHE A 295 -4.43 -1.27 0.76
N ASN A 296 -5.52 -1.85 1.26
CA ASN A 296 -6.75 -1.15 1.60
C ASN A 296 -6.96 -0.96 3.11
N GLY A 297 -5.90 -1.04 3.90
CA GLY A 297 -5.88 -0.82 5.34
C GLY A 297 -5.98 0.65 5.75
N ALA A 298 -5.78 0.92 7.03
CA ALA A 298 -5.91 2.25 7.60
C ALA A 298 -4.79 3.21 7.16
N THR A 299 -3.61 2.69 6.83
CA THR A 299 -2.45 3.48 6.47
C THR A 299 -1.96 3.15 5.07
N MET A 300 -1.92 4.18 4.23
CA MET A 300 -1.25 4.19 2.94
C MET A 300 -0.41 5.46 2.87
N ALA A 301 0.85 5.39 3.32
CA ALA A 301 1.71 6.55 3.45
C ALA A 301 2.94 6.44 2.55
N LEU A 302 3.18 7.43 1.70
CA LEU A 302 4.33 7.48 0.78
C LEU A 302 5.56 8.17 1.37
N GLY A 303 5.43 8.77 2.56
CA GLY A 303 6.53 9.49 3.20
C GLY A 303 6.73 10.93 2.68
N GLY A 304 7.89 11.50 2.99
CA GLY A 304 8.19 12.91 2.79
C GLY A 304 8.98 13.24 1.52
N SER A 305 9.52 14.45 1.47
CA SER A 305 10.13 15.09 0.29
C SER A 305 11.41 14.44 -0.26
N GLY A 306 11.96 13.42 0.41
CA GLY A 306 13.08 12.63 -0.12
C GLY A 306 12.65 11.47 -0.99
N ASN A 307 11.36 11.13 -0.99
CA ASN A 307 10.83 9.98 -1.70
C ASN A 307 10.36 10.37 -3.10
N ASP A 308 10.80 9.63 -4.12
CA ASP A 308 10.51 9.84 -5.54
C ASP A 308 9.91 8.56 -6.15
N TYR A 309 8.73 8.70 -6.76
CA TYR A 309 7.98 7.61 -7.39
C TYR A 309 7.69 7.98 -8.85
N THR A 310 8.30 7.30 -9.79
CA THR A 310 8.10 7.51 -11.22
C THR A 310 7.38 6.31 -11.84
N ASP A 311 6.38 6.56 -12.69
CA ASP A 311 5.58 5.53 -13.39
C ASP A 311 4.97 4.46 -12.45
N CYS A 312 4.71 4.81 -11.19
CA CYS A 312 4.21 3.87 -10.20
C CYS A 312 2.68 3.74 -10.26
N THR A 313 2.19 2.52 -10.04
CA THR A 313 0.75 2.18 -10.02
C THR A 313 0.28 1.86 -8.61
N PHE A 314 -0.80 2.52 -8.17
CA PHE A 314 -1.52 2.25 -6.93
C PHE A 314 -2.93 1.79 -7.29
N GLN A 315 -3.27 0.52 -7.01
CA GLN A 315 -4.54 -0.06 -7.42
C GLN A 315 -5.27 -0.75 -6.28
N GLY A 316 -6.55 -0.42 -6.07
CA GLY A 316 -7.37 -1.02 -5.02
C GLY A 316 -6.81 -0.78 -3.62
N CYS A 317 -6.20 0.39 -3.42
CA CYS A 317 -5.62 0.82 -2.16
C CYS A 317 -6.59 1.72 -1.40
N SER A 318 -6.37 1.92 -0.09
CA SER A 318 -7.05 2.96 0.68
C SER A 318 -6.56 4.37 0.28
N GLN A 319 -7.06 5.39 0.94
CA GLN A 319 -6.59 6.76 0.73
C GLN A 319 -5.08 6.87 0.94
N ILE A 320 -4.39 7.34 -0.09
CA ILE A 320 -2.95 7.60 -0.03
C ILE A 320 -2.73 8.90 0.75
N THR A 321 -1.97 8.85 1.84
CA THR A 321 -1.55 10.05 2.57
C THR A 321 -0.19 10.49 2.07
N ASP A 322 -0.14 11.68 1.47
CA ASP A 322 1.10 12.27 1.00
C ASP A 322 1.52 13.46 1.85
N THR A 323 2.74 13.41 2.33
CA THR A 323 3.36 14.44 3.17
C THR A 323 4.52 15.16 2.47
N GLY A 324 4.59 15.10 1.15
CA GLY A 324 5.56 15.80 0.33
C GLY A 324 6.41 14.90 -0.58
N ALA A 325 6.02 13.65 -0.80
CA ALA A 325 6.67 12.79 -1.78
C ALA A 325 6.51 13.35 -3.21
N ILE A 326 7.45 13.05 -4.08
CA ILE A 326 7.41 13.38 -5.50
C ILE A 326 6.83 12.17 -6.23
N VAL A 327 5.74 12.36 -6.98
CA VAL A 327 5.14 11.31 -7.81
C VAL A 327 4.99 11.84 -9.23
N ARG A 328 5.64 11.17 -10.19
CA ARG A 328 5.61 11.56 -11.60
C ARG A 328 5.03 10.45 -12.45
N ASP A 329 4.16 10.84 -13.37
CA ASP A 329 3.52 9.92 -14.31
C ASP A 329 2.86 8.71 -13.61
N GLY A 330 2.36 8.93 -12.38
CA GLY A 330 1.74 7.92 -11.55
C GLY A 330 0.38 7.45 -12.11
N PHE A 331 -0.06 6.29 -11.63
CA PHE A 331 -1.36 5.72 -11.99
C PHE A 331 -2.10 5.28 -10.72
N VAL A 332 -3.20 5.98 -10.42
CA VAL A 332 -4.03 5.71 -9.22
C VAL A 332 -5.41 5.23 -9.69
N ARG A 333 -5.74 3.98 -9.35
CA ARG A 333 -6.97 3.34 -9.81
C ARG A 333 -7.69 2.62 -8.68
N ASP A 334 -9.02 2.72 -8.68
CA ASP A 334 -9.89 2.02 -7.73
C ASP A 334 -9.46 2.24 -6.27
N THR A 335 -8.89 3.41 -5.99
CA THR A 335 -8.41 3.80 -4.66
C THR A 335 -9.45 4.69 -4.01
N ALA A 336 -9.65 4.58 -2.74
CA ALA A 336 -10.74 5.05 -1.90
C ALA A 336 -11.92 4.07 -1.84
N ALA A 337 -12.17 3.59 -0.65
CA ALA A 337 -13.12 2.50 -0.41
C ALA A 337 -14.53 2.99 -0.07
N ALA A 338 -14.70 4.23 0.37
CA ALA A 338 -15.98 4.75 0.84
C ALA A 338 -16.43 6.00 0.10
N ALA A 339 -17.75 6.20 0.02
CA ALA A 339 -18.35 7.44 -0.47
C ALA A 339 -17.83 8.64 0.35
N ALA A 340 -17.52 9.74 -0.33
CA ALA A 340 -16.92 10.96 0.20
C ALA A 340 -15.47 10.82 0.69
N GLU A 341 -14.80 9.70 0.45
CA GLU A 341 -13.35 9.58 0.59
C GLU A 341 -12.64 9.96 -0.71
N SER A 342 -11.36 10.23 -0.61
CA SER A 342 -10.52 10.61 -1.73
C SER A 342 -9.39 9.60 -1.92
N ALA A 343 -8.97 9.38 -3.16
CA ALA A 343 -7.87 8.48 -3.45
C ALA A 343 -6.54 9.01 -2.88
N LEU A 344 -6.37 10.33 -2.84
CA LEU A 344 -5.19 11.00 -2.32
C LEU A 344 -5.59 12.05 -1.29
N LEU A 345 -5.02 11.98 -0.09
CA LEU A 345 -5.04 13.05 0.90
C LEU A 345 -3.75 13.88 0.77
N TRP A 346 -3.90 15.11 0.35
CA TRP A 346 -2.81 16.04 0.11
C TRP A 346 -2.62 16.97 1.29
N THR A 347 -1.65 16.71 2.11
CA THR A 347 -1.41 17.47 3.35
C THR A 347 -0.44 18.63 3.16
N THR A 348 0.41 18.55 2.14
CA THR A 348 1.36 19.60 1.75
C THR A 348 1.36 19.76 0.24
N SER A 349 1.88 20.86 -0.32
CA SER A 349 2.07 20.93 -1.76
C SER A 349 3.11 19.90 -2.18
N SER A 350 2.73 19.00 -3.06
CA SER A 350 3.52 17.87 -3.54
C SER A 350 3.57 17.89 -5.06
N ASP A 351 4.58 17.25 -5.61
CA ASP A 351 4.76 17.14 -7.05
C ASP A 351 4.17 15.79 -7.53
N TRP A 352 2.93 15.82 -8.03
CA TRP A 352 2.22 14.66 -8.58
C TRP A 352 2.01 14.80 -10.10
N ASP A 353 2.86 15.52 -10.78
CA ASP A 353 2.74 15.83 -12.19
C ASP A 353 2.57 14.57 -13.07
N GLY A 354 1.72 14.67 -14.07
CA GLY A 354 1.45 13.59 -15.03
C GLY A 354 0.55 12.47 -14.52
N THR A 355 0.14 12.48 -13.27
CA THR A 355 -0.61 11.36 -12.65
C THR A 355 -1.99 11.17 -13.26
N ILE A 356 -2.36 9.91 -13.47
CA ILE A 356 -3.66 9.48 -13.99
C ILE A 356 -4.49 8.92 -12.82
N PHE A 357 -5.62 9.56 -12.53
CA PHE A 357 -6.61 9.07 -11.56
C PHE A 357 -7.78 8.42 -12.28
N ILE A 358 -8.13 7.20 -11.88
CA ILE A 358 -9.31 6.47 -12.36
C ILE A 358 -10.21 6.16 -11.18
N MET A 359 -11.43 6.66 -11.21
CA MET A 359 -12.42 6.44 -10.16
C MET A 359 -12.81 4.95 -10.09
N GLY A 360 -12.80 4.39 -8.89
CA GLY A 360 -13.23 3.01 -8.63
C GLY A 360 -14.64 2.93 -8.05
N THR A 361 -14.97 3.83 -7.15
CA THR A 361 -16.25 3.85 -6.42
C THR A 361 -16.99 5.14 -6.70
N THR A 362 -18.32 5.07 -6.88
CA THR A 362 -19.19 6.26 -7.01
C THR A 362 -19.19 7.09 -5.73
N ASP A 363 -19.32 8.39 -5.88
CA ASP A 363 -19.26 9.38 -4.79
C ASP A 363 -17.90 9.45 -4.09
N SER A 364 -16.82 9.02 -4.75
CA SER A 364 -15.44 9.19 -4.31
C SER A 364 -14.74 10.31 -5.08
N HIS A 365 -13.68 10.86 -4.51
CA HIS A 365 -12.92 11.97 -5.08
C HIS A 365 -11.49 11.54 -5.45
N ALA A 366 -10.86 12.24 -6.39
CA ALA A 366 -9.45 11.97 -6.70
C ALA A 366 -8.54 12.49 -5.60
N ILE A 367 -8.72 13.74 -5.19
CA ILE A 367 -7.81 14.44 -4.27
C ILE A 367 -8.62 15.14 -3.18
N GLU A 368 -8.16 15.00 -1.93
CA GLU A 368 -8.64 15.77 -0.79
C GLU A 368 -7.57 16.75 -0.33
N ILE A 369 -7.99 17.98 -0.05
CA ILE A 369 -7.12 19.03 0.48
C ILE A 369 -7.73 19.58 1.76
N GLU A 370 -7.00 19.47 2.88
CA GLU A 370 -7.46 19.87 4.21
C GLU A 370 -6.93 21.24 4.64
N THR A 371 -6.03 21.84 3.89
CA THR A 371 -5.37 23.10 4.22
C THR A 371 -5.48 24.12 3.10
N ASN A 372 -5.32 25.41 3.42
CA ASN A 372 -5.23 26.43 2.39
C ASN A 372 -3.87 26.37 1.71
N ILE A 373 -3.84 25.89 0.50
CA ILE A 373 -2.65 25.86 -0.33
C ILE A 373 -2.85 26.63 -1.62
N THR A 374 -1.75 27.07 -2.20
CA THR A 374 -1.68 27.44 -3.61
C THR A 374 -0.76 26.46 -4.28
N ASP A 375 -1.28 25.72 -5.23
CA ASP A 375 -0.57 24.62 -5.83
C ASP A 375 -0.66 24.61 -7.36
N ALA A 376 0.31 23.99 -8.01
CA ALA A 376 0.38 23.82 -9.45
C ALA A 376 0.15 22.37 -9.83
N TRP A 377 -0.88 22.12 -10.61
CA TRP A 377 -1.19 20.80 -11.16
C TRP A 377 -0.85 20.75 -12.64
N ASN A 378 0.05 19.86 -13.02
CA ASN A 378 0.46 19.75 -14.41
C ASN A 378 0.31 18.33 -14.96
N GLY A 379 -0.37 18.19 -16.09
CA GLY A 379 -0.47 16.93 -16.82
C GLY A 379 -1.43 15.89 -16.22
N PHE A 380 -2.19 16.22 -15.18
CA PHE A 380 -3.12 15.26 -14.57
C PHE A 380 -4.20 14.80 -15.56
N THR A 381 -4.57 13.53 -15.42
CA THR A 381 -5.73 12.96 -16.13
C THR A 381 -6.73 12.40 -15.12
N PHE A 382 -7.99 12.84 -15.21
CA PHE A 382 -9.08 12.38 -14.37
C PHE A 382 -10.11 11.61 -15.19
N THR A 383 -10.28 10.32 -14.89
CA THR A 383 -11.19 9.42 -15.60
C THR A 383 -12.27 8.89 -14.68
N GLY A 384 -13.52 9.02 -15.08
CA GLY A 384 -14.69 8.59 -14.29
C GLY A 384 -15.21 9.66 -13.33
N TYR A 385 -14.38 10.62 -12.95
CA TYR A 385 -14.80 11.76 -12.13
C TYR A 385 -15.66 12.73 -12.96
N GLY A 386 -16.66 13.29 -12.33
CA GLY A 386 -17.61 14.15 -13.00
C GLY A 386 -17.98 15.36 -12.16
N SER A 387 -19.16 15.92 -12.42
CA SER A 387 -19.73 17.05 -11.69
C SER A 387 -21.20 16.74 -11.39
N THR A 388 -21.47 15.61 -10.77
CA THR A 388 -22.82 15.22 -10.39
C THR A 388 -23.32 15.98 -9.17
N GLY A 389 -22.37 16.43 -8.31
CA GLY A 389 -22.62 17.36 -7.24
C GLY A 389 -22.24 18.80 -7.63
N GLY A 390 -21.69 19.50 -6.75
CA GLY A 390 -21.17 20.85 -6.90
C GLY A 390 -21.39 21.68 -5.63
N GLY A 391 -20.37 22.42 -5.27
CA GLY A 391 -20.39 23.17 -4.03
C GLY A 391 -20.50 22.26 -2.80
N THR A 392 -21.63 22.23 -2.13
CA THR A 392 -21.85 21.50 -0.86
C THR A 392 -22.55 20.15 -1.02
N THR A 393 -22.85 19.71 -2.23
CA THR A 393 -23.47 18.40 -2.48
C THR A 393 -22.39 17.43 -2.96
N VAL A 394 -22.20 16.32 -2.25
CA VAL A 394 -21.23 15.29 -2.62
C VAL A 394 -21.67 14.56 -3.90
N GLY A 395 -20.71 14.28 -4.75
CA GLY A 395 -20.85 13.52 -5.98
C GLY A 395 -19.46 12.98 -6.40
N ASP A 396 -19.25 12.80 -7.70
CA ASP A 396 -18.02 12.27 -8.26
C ASP A 396 -17.01 13.38 -8.62
N GLU A 397 -16.85 14.39 -7.77
CA GLU A 397 -15.96 15.51 -8.05
C GLU A 397 -14.49 15.09 -7.95
N VAL A 398 -13.63 15.77 -8.70
CA VAL A 398 -12.17 15.56 -8.66
C VAL A 398 -11.60 15.98 -7.32
N LEU A 399 -12.00 17.16 -6.83
CA LEU A 399 -11.43 17.76 -5.62
C LEU A 399 -12.43 17.74 -4.47
N ASN A 400 -12.04 17.14 -3.34
CA ASN A 400 -12.69 17.30 -2.04
C ASN A 400 -11.97 18.40 -1.27
N SER A 401 -12.58 19.57 -1.19
CA SER A 401 -12.03 20.71 -0.44
C SER A 401 -12.53 20.66 1.00
N ASN A 402 -11.68 20.19 1.90
CA ASN A 402 -11.98 20.01 3.33
C ASN A 402 -11.32 21.07 4.22
N ASN A 403 -11.01 22.23 3.66
CA ASN A 403 -10.36 23.32 4.44
C ASN A 403 -11.32 23.93 5.47
N PRO A 404 -10.85 24.15 6.70
CA PRO A 404 -11.67 24.74 7.74
C PRO A 404 -11.87 26.26 7.55
N THR A 405 -10.99 26.95 6.85
CA THR A 405 -11.03 28.41 6.62
C THR A 405 -10.31 28.76 5.32
N GLY A 406 -10.68 29.90 4.72
CA GLY A 406 -10.01 30.41 3.52
C GLY A 406 -10.33 29.63 2.25
N SER A 407 -9.46 29.67 1.26
CA SER A 407 -9.66 29.06 -0.05
C SER A 407 -8.36 28.40 -0.53
N THR A 408 -8.49 27.24 -1.13
CA THR A 408 -7.41 26.59 -1.90
C THR A 408 -7.35 27.19 -3.30
N THR A 409 -6.16 27.40 -3.82
CA THR A 409 -5.94 27.85 -5.21
C THR A 409 -5.18 26.79 -5.98
N ILE A 410 -5.76 26.31 -7.09
CA ILE A 410 -5.15 25.31 -7.97
C ILE A 410 -4.84 25.98 -9.31
N ASN A 411 -3.56 26.02 -9.68
CA ASN A 411 -3.09 26.47 -11.00
C ASN A 411 -2.90 25.25 -11.89
N ALA A 412 -3.89 24.94 -12.70
CA ALA A 412 -3.96 23.73 -13.49
C ALA A 412 -3.44 23.93 -14.92
N THR A 413 -2.52 23.07 -15.35
CA THR A 413 -1.91 23.11 -16.68
C THR A 413 -1.97 21.73 -17.32
N ASN A 414 -2.32 21.63 -18.59
CA ASN A 414 -2.38 20.36 -19.36
C ASN A 414 -3.26 19.28 -18.71
N ILE A 415 -4.36 19.65 -18.13
CA ILE A 415 -5.28 18.72 -17.48
C ILE A 415 -6.19 18.04 -18.50
N THR A 416 -6.34 16.73 -18.39
CA THR A 416 -7.36 15.96 -19.11
C THR A 416 -8.52 15.64 -18.17
N GLY A 417 -9.73 16.05 -18.52
CA GLY A 417 -10.91 16.03 -17.66
C GLY A 417 -11.21 17.40 -17.07
N THR A 418 -12.32 17.51 -16.34
CA THR A 418 -12.73 18.76 -15.70
C THR A 418 -12.42 18.68 -14.22
N ILE A 419 -11.75 19.68 -13.66
CA ILE A 419 -11.56 19.78 -12.20
C ILE A 419 -12.85 20.34 -11.61
N SER A 420 -13.70 19.44 -11.17
CA SER A 420 -14.88 19.73 -10.37
C SER A 420 -14.54 19.65 -8.88
N PHE A 421 -15.35 20.26 -8.01
CA PHE A 421 -15.05 20.24 -6.59
C PHE A 421 -16.29 20.04 -5.71
N TYR A 422 -16.06 19.42 -4.56
CA TYR A 422 -16.97 19.35 -3.42
C TYR A 422 -16.39 20.14 -2.25
N GLN A 423 -17.13 21.14 -1.77
CA GLN A 423 -16.72 21.95 -0.61
C GLN A 423 -17.25 21.31 0.67
N ARG A 424 -16.44 20.46 1.30
CA ARG A 424 -16.77 19.75 2.54
C ARG A 424 -16.47 20.60 3.78
N GLY A 425 -15.35 21.32 3.76
CA GLY A 425 -14.93 22.17 4.86
C GLY A 425 -15.73 23.47 4.98
N ALA A 426 -15.52 24.21 6.07
CA ALA A 426 -16.15 25.50 6.30
C ALA A 426 -15.48 26.68 5.58
N GLY A 427 -14.43 26.42 4.81
CA GLY A 427 -13.72 27.42 4.01
C GLY A 427 -14.53 27.90 2.80
N SER A 428 -13.93 28.75 2.01
CA SER A 428 -14.50 29.21 0.74
C SER A 428 -14.24 28.21 -0.38
N ASP A 429 -15.06 28.26 -1.42
CA ASP A 429 -14.86 27.45 -2.63
C ASP A 429 -13.43 27.59 -3.15
N PRO A 430 -12.84 26.50 -3.66
CA PRO A 430 -11.51 26.54 -4.25
C PRO A 430 -11.50 27.38 -5.52
N VAL A 431 -10.40 28.10 -5.73
CA VAL A 431 -10.12 28.83 -6.95
C VAL A 431 -9.33 27.92 -7.89
N ILE A 432 -9.91 27.58 -9.03
CA ILE A 432 -9.28 26.72 -10.03
C ILE A 432 -8.90 27.57 -11.24
N ASN A 433 -7.62 27.76 -11.42
CA ASN A 433 -7.03 28.47 -12.56
C ASN A 433 -6.54 27.43 -13.57
N SER A 434 -7.30 27.21 -14.63
CA SER A 434 -6.93 26.22 -15.66
C SER A 434 -6.02 26.86 -16.71
N ASN A 435 -4.73 26.67 -16.59
CA ASN A 435 -3.77 27.09 -17.59
C ASN A 435 -3.61 26.02 -18.69
N VAL A 436 -3.47 26.45 -19.92
CA VAL A 436 -3.22 25.60 -21.09
C VAL A 436 -1.90 25.99 -21.72
N SER A 437 -1.03 25.02 -21.95
CA SER A 437 0.26 25.25 -22.60
C SER A 437 0.10 25.39 -24.11
N VAL A 438 0.72 26.42 -24.67
CA VAL A 438 0.91 26.60 -26.11
C VAL A 438 2.41 26.66 -26.40
N THR A 439 2.89 25.73 -27.20
CA THR A 439 4.28 25.73 -27.66
C THR A 439 4.41 26.62 -28.91
N PHE A 440 5.21 27.65 -28.84
CA PHE A 440 5.70 28.40 -30.01
C PHE A 440 6.96 27.71 -30.50
N ASP A 441 6.98 27.28 -31.72
CA ASP A 441 8.04 26.44 -32.31
C ASP A 441 8.60 26.99 -33.62
N GLU A 442 9.73 26.44 -34.07
CA GLU A 442 10.46 26.88 -35.27
C GLU A 442 10.90 28.35 -35.22
N MET A 443 11.16 28.89 -34.05
CA MET A 443 11.59 30.27 -33.90
C MET A 443 13.08 30.45 -34.20
N LYS A 444 13.46 31.66 -34.48
CA LYS A 444 14.86 32.06 -34.67
C LYS A 444 15.54 32.27 -33.30
N ASP A 445 16.87 32.26 -33.34
CA ASP A 445 17.67 32.61 -32.18
C ASP A 445 17.34 34.02 -31.68
N ASP A 446 17.45 34.25 -30.39
CA ASP A 446 17.19 35.52 -29.72
C ASP A 446 15.73 36.04 -29.97
N THR A 447 14.77 35.13 -30.12
CA THR A 447 13.36 35.49 -30.24
C THR A 447 12.79 35.84 -28.87
N GLU A 448 12.17 37.02 -28.79
CA GLU A 448 11.37 37.47 -27.65
C GLU A 448 9.88 37.20 -27.92
N ILE A 449 9.18 36.65 -26.92
CA ILE A 449 7.72 36.52 -26.93
C ILE A 449 7.16 37.23 -25.72
N ARG A 450 6.07 38.00 -25.94
CA ARG A 450 5.29 38.61 -24.88
C ARG A 450 3.81 38.32 -25.10
N ILE A 451 3.13 37.92 -24.05
CA ILE A 451 1.71 37.59 -24.07
C ILE A 451 1.01 38.44 -23.02
N TYR A 452 0.04 39.22 -23.42
CA TYR A 452 -0.68 40.15 -22.58
C TYR A 452 -2.17 39.80 -22.53
N GLU A 453 -2.84 40.17 -21.47
CA GLU A 453 -4.29 40.20 -21.43
C GLU A 453 -4.79 41.23 -22.45
N THR A 454 -5.73 40.84 -23.34
CA THR A 454 -6.18 41.69 -24.43
C THR A 454 -6.64 43.07 -23.99
N GLY A 455 -6.10 44.09 -24.59
CA GLY A 455 -6.43 45.48 -24.33
C GLY A 455 -5.86 46.05 -23.04
N THR A 456 -4.97 45.32 -22.36
CA THR A 456 -4.28 45.75 -21.14
C THR A 456 -2.76 45.72 -21.34
N SER A 457 -2.03 46.19 -20.32
CA SER A 457 -0.57 46.02 -20.24
C SER A 457 -0.15 44.92 -19.25
N THR A 458 -1.09 44.09 -18.81
CA THR A 458 -0.83 42.98 -17.90
C THR A 458 -0.20 41.85 -18.72
N GLU A 459 1.07 41.58 -18.46
CA GLU A 459 1.76 40.42 -19.04
C GLU A 459 1.33 39.16 -18.32
N LEU A 460 0.90 38.15 -19.07
CA LEU A 460 0.45 36.87 -18.57
C LEU A 460 1.57 35.84 -18.61
N ASP A 461 2.39 35.88 -19.69
CA ASP A 461 3.55 35.00 -19.86
C ASP A 461 4.48 35.59 -20.95
N GLY A 462 5.73 35.14 -21.02
CA GLY A 462 6.67 35.55 -22.02
C GLY A 462 8.10 35.10 -21.76
N ILE A 463 8.95 35.30 -22.79
CA ILE A 463 10.38 35.04 -22.71
C ILE A 463 11.14 36.11 -23.49
N GLU A 464 12.28 36.54 -22.97
CA GLU A 464 13.14 37.53 -23.64
C GLU A 464 14.09 36.92 -24.67
N ASP A 465 14.47 35.66 -24.46
CA ASP A 465 15.40 34.95 -25.33
C ASP A 465 15.04 33.46 -25.35
N ALA A 466 14.39 33.02 -26.42
CA ALA A 466 14.01 31.62 -26.58
C ALA A 466 15.26 30.79 -26.90
N THR A 467 15.73 30.04 -25.93
CA THR A 467 16.96 29.21 -26.01
C THR A 467 16.70 27.72 -26.13
N ALA A 468 15.49 27.25 -25.84
CA ALA A 468 15.13 25.84 -25.97
C ALA A 468 15.12 25.42 -27.44
N GLY A 469 15.62 24.22 -27.74
CA GLY A 469 15.73 23.68 -29.10
C GLY A 469 17.11 23.92 -29.75
N SER A 470 17.25 23.54 -31.02
CA SER A 470 18.48 23.72 -31.81
C SER A 470 18.65 25.17 -32.27
N PRO A 471 19.89 25.68 -32.47
CA PRO A 471 20.09 26.98 -33.06
C PRO A 471 19.33 27.14 -34.39
N GLY A 472 18.55 28.23 -34.51
CA GLY A 472 17.69 28.52 -35.66
C GLY A 472 16.35 27.79 -35.65
N ASP A 473 16.09 26.96 -34.65
CA ASP A 473 14.85 26.19 -34.42
C ASP A 473 14.56 26.18 -32.91
N ARG A 474 14.15 27.35 -32.40
CA ARG A 474 13.89 27.57 -30.97
C ARG A 474 12.43 27.33 -30.64
N SER A 475 12.16 26.94 -29.42
CA SER A 475 10.81 26.78 -28.91
C SER A 475 10.63 27.47 -27.54
N PHE A 476 9.39 27.85 -27.26
CA PHE A 476 8.96 28.37 -25.97
C PHE A 476 7.58 27.83 -25.64
N VAL A 477 7.38 27.37 -24.42
CA VAL A 477 6.08 26.91 -23.94
C VAL A 477 5.47 27.96 -23.05
N ALA A 478 4.43 28.61 -23.54
CA ALA A 478 3.64 29.58 -22.78
C ALA A 478 2.47 28.89 -22.09
N SER A 479 2.10 29.38 -20.90
CA SER A 479 1.04 28.79 -20.08
C SER A 479 0.06 29.87 -19.60
N VAL A 480 -1.12 29.91 -20.21
CA VAL A 480 -2.18 30.88 -19.91
C VAL A 480 -3.50 30.15 -19.70
N ALA A 481 -4.42 30.71 -18.89
CA ALA A 481 -5.73 30.11 -18.68
C ALA A 481 -6.47 29.87 -20.00
N GLY A 482 -7.02 28.66 -20.16
CA GLY A 482 -7.75 28.27 -21.38
C GLY A 482 -8.93 29.19 -21.67
N SER A 483 -9.17 29.46 -22.96
CA SER A 483 -10.20 30.39 -23.45
C SER A 483 -9.98 31.87 -23.10
N THR A 484 -8.87 32.23 -22.44
CA THR A 484 -8.49 33.63 -22.25
C THR A 484 -8.22 34.30 -23.61
N VAL A 485 -8.68 35.52 -23.79
CA VAL A 485 -8.38 36.31 -24.97
C VAL A 485 -7.10 37.12 -24.71
N VAL A 486 -6.08 36.89 -25.51
CA VAL A 486 -4.75 37.49 -25.33
C VAL A 486 -4.28 38.26 -26.56
N ASP A 487 -3.38 39.18 -26.33
CA ASP A 487 -2.56 39.79 -27.37
C ASP A 487 -1.13 39.26 -27.23
N TYR A 488 -0.50 38.79 -28.31
CA TYR A 488 0.89 38.38 -28.22
C TYR A 488 1.76 38.94 -29.32
N THR A 489 3.02 39.15 -29.01
CA THR A 489 4.05 39.57 -29.94
C THR A 489 5.19 38.57 -29.96
N VAL A 490 5.70 38.29 -31.18
CA VAL A 490 6.93 37.54 -31.42
C VAL A 490 7.89 38.44 -32.15
N PHE A 491 9.05 38.66 -31.57
CA PHE A 491 10.05 39.56 -32.12
C PHE A 491 11.44 38.92 -32.12
N ALA A 492 12.17 39.08 -33.20
CA ALA A 492 13.60 38.80 -33.28
C ALA A 492 14.30 39.84 -34.13
N VAL A 493 15.55 40.16 -33.80
CA VAL A 493 16.33 41.18 -34.52
C VAL A 493 16.57 40.74 -35.97
N GLY A 494 16.23 41.60 -36.91
CA GLY A 494 16.35 41.31 -38.35
C GLY A 494 15.15 40.58 -38.95
N TYR A 495 14.09 40.41 -38.21
CA TYR A 495 12.84 39.79 -38.65
C TYR A 495 11.64 40.74 -38.44
N VAL A 496 10.61 40.56 -39.25
CA VAL A 496 9.36 41.30 -39.08
C VAL A 496 8.68 40.85 -37.81
N ALA A 497 8.34 41.80 -36.93
CA ALA A 497 7.60 41.47 -35.69
C ALA A 497 6.21 40.92 -36.06
N ILE A 498 5.83 39.85 -35.41
CA ILE A 498 4.50 39.26 -35.50
C ILE A 498 3.70 39.74 -34.27
N THR A 499 2.60 40.44 -34.54
CA THR A 499 1.67 40.86 -33.48
C THR A 499 0.29 40.28 -33.78
N VAL A 500 -0.28 39.54 -32.83
CA VAL A 500 -1.63 38.98 -32.90
C VAL A 500 -2.45 39.59 -31.78
N ILE A 501 -3.59 40.16 -32.12
CA ILE A 501 -4.50 40.82 -31.17
C ILE A 501 -5.79 40.00 -31.08
N GLY A 502 -6.28 39.79 -29.90
CA GLY A 502 -7.54 39.08 -29.64
C GLY A 502 -7.47 37.58 -29.96
N TYR A 503 -6.31 36.97 -29.76
CA TYR A 503 -6.18 35.53 -29.90
C TYR A 503 -6.85 34.82 -28.72
N THR A 504 -7.80 33.94 -29.02
CA THR A 504 -8.41 33.10 -27.98
C THR A 504 -7.47 31.96 -27.65
N TRP A 505 -6.95 31.93 -26.41
CA TRP A 505 -6.08 30.87 -25.96
C TRP A 505 -6.81 29.53 -26.03
N PRO A 506 -6.19 28.48 -26.55
CA PRO A 506 -6.87 27.21 -26.76
C PRO A 506 -7.33 26.57 -25.43
N ALA A 507 -8.32 25.70 -25.48
CA ALA A 507 -8.77 24.93 -24.32
C ALA A 507 -7.93 23.67 -24.08
N THR A 508 -7.06 23.30 -25.03
CA THR A 508 -6.14 22.15 -24.93
C THR A 508 -4.78 22.54 -25.49
N ALA A 509 -3.73 21.85 -25.02
CA ALA A 509 -2.36 22.10 -25.49
C ALA A 509 -2.23 22.08 -27.02
N GLN A 510 -1.52 23.05 -27.57
CA GLN A 510 -1.31 23.23 -29.02
C GLN A 510 0.12 23.68 -29.30
N THR A 511 0.57 23.45 -30.56
CA THR A 511 1.81 23.99 -31.07
C THR A 511 1.51 25.03 -32.16
N ILE A 512 2.11 26.20 -32.03
CA ILE A 512 2.10 27.28 -33.03
C ILE A 512 3.46 27.30 -33.70
N VAL A 513 3.51 26.95 -34.98
CA VAL A 513 4.73 27.09 -35.79
C VAL A 513 4.91 28.55 -36.18
N VAL A 514 5.99 29.16 -35.74
CA VAL A 514 6.27 30.58 -35.93
C VAL A 514 7.09 30.78 -37.21
N GLN A 515 6.47 31.35 -38.24
CA GLN A 515 7.15 31.66 -39.52
C GLN A 515 7.64 33.11 -39.56
N GLN A 516 8.80 33.39 -39.03
CA GLN A 516 9.41 34.69 -39.00
C GLN A 516 10.02 35.04 -40.36
N GLN A 517 9.61 36.17 -40.97
CA GLN A 517 10.12 36.66 -42.24
C GLN A 517 11.22 37.72 -42.02
N VAL A 518 12.29 37.62 -42.78
CA VAL A 518 13.38 38.60 -42.75
C VAL A 518 12.86 40.00 -43.08
N ASP A 519 13.14 40.96 -42.20
CA ASP A 519 12.84 42.37 -42.46
C ASP A 519 13.88 42.97 -43.40
N ARG A 520 13.49 43.15 -44.65
CA ARG A 520 14.36 43.69 -45.70
C ARG A 520 14.74 45.15 -45.48
N ASN A 521 14.11 45.85 -44.55
CA ASN A 521 14.44 47.24 -44.23
C ASN A 521 15.51 47.36 -43.17
N VAL A 522 15.81 46.28 -42.43
CA VAL A 522 16.79 46.24 -41.35
C VAL A 522 18.12 45.63 -41.80
N LEU A 523 18.13 44.86 -42.86
CA LEU A 523 19.39 44.33 -43.45
C LEU A 523 20.08 45.41 -44.28
N PRO A 524 21.39 45.65 -44.09
CA PRO A 524 22.19 46.59 -44.86
C PRO A 524 22.30 46.17 -46.35
#